data_eb6c90d4a5f1c19736917cdd29b35693
#
_entry.id   eb6c90d4a5f1c19736917cdd29b35693
#
_cell.length_a   1.000
_cell.length_b   1.000
_cell.length_c   1.000
_cell.angle_alpha   90.00
_cell.angle_beta   90.00
_cell.angle_gamma   90.00
#
_symmetry.space_group_name_H-M   'P 1'
#
loop_
_entity.id
_entity.type
_entity.pdbx_description
1 polymer ?
#
loop_
_entity_poly.entity_id
_entity_poly.type
_entity_poly.pdbx_seq_one_letter_code
_entity_poly.pdbx_strand_id
1 'polypeptide(L)'
;EVVTDHPGKVLREILEAYKSPVVPGLPPFTGGLVGYFSYDYIKYAEPTLKPVLEEKNETTGKTAAKTAVRDFRDADLMLFDRVIVFDNYRQKLILITGVKLEGDLEENYTNAKQELEEMERLIRSGAQADFRPLVLEEEFHPGVDKEDYCKMVEKAKEYIYEGDIFQVVLSNPLTAKAKGSLFDTYRVL
;
A
#
# COMPACT_ATOMS: atom_id res chain seq x y z
N GLU A 1 2.84 6.02 13.53
CA GLU A 1 3.19 6.90 12.42
C GLU A 1 4.59 7.48 12.64
N VAL A 2 5.45 7.44 11.61
CA VAL A 2 6.82 7.95 11.67
C VAL A 2 6.98 9.04 10.61
N VAL A 3 7.40 10.22 11.05
CA VAL A 3 7.75 11.34 10.16
C VAL A 3 9.27 11.40 10.06
N THR A 4 9.81 11.25 8.86
CA THR A 4 11.27 11.21 8.64
C THR A 4 11.64 11.64 7.23
N ASP A 5 12.81 12.23 7.08
CA ASP A 5 13.40 12.53 5.76
C ASP A 5 14.14 11.31 5.17
N HIS A 6 14.24 10.21 5.93
CA HIS A 6 14.96 9.00 5.51
C HIS A 6 14.11 7.74 5.70
N PRO A 7 12.93 7.61 5.05
CA PRO A 7 12.03 6.47 5.27
C PRO A 7 12.68 5.14 4.92
N GLY A 8 13.55 5.09 3.92
CA GLY A 8 14.29 3.88 3.56
C GLY A 8 15.22 3.36 4.67
N LYS A 9 15.68 4.21 5.57
CA LYS A 9 16.46 3.78 6.74
C LYS A 9 15.56 3.07 7.76
N VAL A 10 14.43 3.68 8.08
CA VAL A 10 13.44 3.10 9.01
C VAL A 10 12.95 1.74 8.51
N LEU A 11 12.66 1.63 7.21
CA LEU A 11 12.23 0.37 6.61
C LEU A 11 13.30 -0.72 6.71
N ARG A 12 14.57 -0.39 6.49
CA ARG A 12 15.67 -1.36 6.66
C ARG A 12 15.84 -1.81 8.09
N GLU A 13 15.70 -0.92 9.07
CA GLU A 13 15.76 -1.27 10.48
C GLU A 13 14.64 -2.24 10.88
N ILE A 14 13.41 -1.99 10.39
CA ILE A 14 12.29 -2.90 10.60
C ILE A 14 12.55 -4.27 9.95
N LEU A 15 12.98 -4.30 8.68
CA LEU A 15 13.25 -5.55 7.97
C LEU A 15 14.40 -6.35 8.60
N GLU A 16 15.42 -5.69 9.14
CA GLU A 16 16.51 -6.38 9.83
C GLU A 16 16.04 -7.01 11.14
N ALA A 17 15.16 -6.33 11.89
CA ALA A 17 14.59 -6.85 13.12
C ALA A 17 13.66 -8.07 12.88
N TYR A 18 13.09 -8.20 11.69
CA TYR A 18 12.18 -9.31 11.30
C TYR A 18 12.81 -10.24 10.27
N LYS A 19 14.12 -10.21 10.12
CA LYS A 19 14.83 -11.07 9.19
C LYS A 19 14.73 -12.54 9.61
N SER A 20 14.25 -13.39 8.72
CA SER A 20 14.14 -14.82 8.93
C SER A 20 14.93 -15.61 7.89
N PRO A 21 15.40 -16.83 8.22
CA PRO A 21 16.10 -17.66 7.25
C PRO A 21 15.16 -18.17 6.16
N VAL A 22 15.72 -18.38 4.97
CA VAL A 22 15.01 -19.09 3.89
C VAL A 22 14.99 -20.56 4.21
N VAL A 23 13.80 -21.12 4.45
CA VAL A 23 13.62 -22.55 4.78
C VAL A 23 13.12 -23.28 3.53
N PRO A 24 13.85 -24.31 3.05
CA PRO A 24 13.42 -25.09 1.89
C PRO A 24 12.02 -25.70 2.10
N GLY A 25 11.17 -25.57 1.09
CA GLY A 25 9.80 -26.13 1.13
C GLY A 25 8.75 -25.17 1.68
N LEU A 26 9.13 -24.05 2.26
CA LEU A 26 8.21 -22.95 2.57
C LEU A 26 7.89 -22.12 1.32
N PRO A 27 6.76 -21.43 1.31
CA PRO A 27 6.43 -20.50 0.23
C PRO A 27 7.41 -19.32 0.18
N PRO A 28 7.52 -18.61 -0.96
CA PRO A 28 8.46 -17.50 -1.11
C PRO A 28 8.16 -16.30 -0.18
N PHE A 29 6.92 -16.12 0.23
CA PHE A 29 6.53 -15.10 1.20
C PHE A 29 6.18 -15.76 2.54
N THR A 30 6.98 -15.51 3.56
CA THR A 30 6.82 -16.04 4.92
C THR A 30 6.54 -14.98 5.96
N GLY A 31 6.41 -13.73 5.51
CA GLY A 31 6.20 -12.53 6.32
C GLY A 31 6.95 -11.35 5.74
N GLY A 32 6.68 -10.15 6.25
CA GLY A 32 7.33 -8.93 5.80
C GLY A 32 6.37 -7.75 5.68
N LEU A 33 6.82 -6.70 5.00
CA LEU A 33 6.05 -5.48 4.80
C LEU A 33 5.23 -5.57 3.51
N VAL A 34 3.93 -5.31 3.60
CA VAL A 34 3.02 -5.24 2.46
C VAL A 34 2.23 -3.93 2.52
N GLY A 35 2.14 -3.24 1.41
CA GLY A 35 1.41 -1.98 1.30
C GLY A 35 1.79 -1.23 0.05
N TYR A 36 1.82 0.10 0.11
CA TYR A 36 2.13 0.92 -1.05
C TYR A 36 3.16 2.01 -0.73
N PHE A 37 3.81 2.46 -1.79
CA PHE A 37 4.56 3.72 -1.85
C PHE A 37 3.80 4.66 -2.78
N SER A 38 3.60 5.91 -2.36
CA SER A 38 3.00 6.93 -3.22
C SER A 38 3.94 7.31 -4.36
N TYR A 39 3.39 7.93 -5.40
CA TYR A 39 4.22 8.49 -6.47
C TYR A 39 5.21 9.54 -5.93
N ASP A 40 4.78 10.36 -4.98
CA ASP A 40 5.60 11.41 -4.37
C ASP A 40 6.73 10.88 -3.49
N TYR A 41 6.76 9.56 -3.21
CA TYR A 41 7.88 8.92 -2.52
C TYR A 41 9.21 9.11 -3.28
N ILE A 42 9.16 9.37 -4.59
CA ILE A 42 10.34 9.64 -5.41
C ILE A 42 11.21 10.79 -4.86
N LYS A 43 10.63 11.75 -4.13
CA LYS A 43 11.35 12.87 -3.49
C LYS A 43 12.47 12.42 -2.54
N TYR A 44 12.38 11.20 -1.99
CA TYR A 44 13.41 10.63 -1.12
C TYR A 44 14.55 9.97 -1.89
N ALA A 45 14.31 9.54 -3.13
CA ALA A 45 15.32 8.99 -4.02
C ALA A 45 15.97 10.10 -4.86
N GLU A 46 15.17 11.10 -5.26
CA GLU A 46 15.59 12.23 -6.10
C GLU A 46 15.35 13.57 -5.37
N PRO A 47 16.28 14.02 -4.52
CA PRO A 47 16.10 15.22 -3.71
C PRO A 47 15.85 16.51 -4.51
N THR A 48 16.26 16.56 -5.78
CA THR A 48 16.04 17.68 -6.69
C THR A 48 14.55 17.92 -7.00
N LEU A 49 13.71 16.88 -6.85
CA LEU A 49 12.27 16.95 -7.05
C LEU A 49 11.50 17.42 -5.81
N LYS A 50 12.14 17.40 -4.63
CA LYS A 50 11.49 17.75 -3.37
C LYS A 50 10.87 19.14 -3.39
N PRO A 51 11.56 20.22 -3.80
CA PRO A 51 10.99 21.58 -3.85
C PRO A 51 9.79 21.68 -4.79
N VAL A 52 9.86 21.02 -5.95
CA VAL A 52 8.78 21.05 -6.96
C VAL A 52 7.50 20.38 -6.44
N LEU A 53 7.64 19.29 -5.69
CA LEU A 53 6.51 18.57 -5.10
C LEU A 53 5.92 19.31 -3.90
N GLU A 54 6.75 19.96 -3.10
CA GLU A 54 6.32 20.79 -1.96
C GLU A 54 5.59 22.06 -2.43
N GLU A 55 6.10 22.76 -3.44
CA GLU A 55 5.51 23.97 -4.02
C GLU A 55 4.13 23.67 -4.66
N LYS A 56 3.96 22.51 -5.31
CA LYS A 56 2.67 22.07 -5.82
C LYS A 56 1.65 21.84 -4.70
N ASN A 57 2.06 21.30 -3.57
CA ASN A 57 1.19 21.09 -2.43
C ASN A 57 0.67 22.40 -1.81
N GLU A 58 1.45 23.49 -1.88
CA GLU A 58 1.02 24.82 -1.45
C GLU A 58 0.10 25.50 -2.47
N THR A 59 0.37 25.33 -3.77
CA THR A 59 -0.36 26.01 -4.85
C THR A 59 -1.70 25.31 -5.16
N THR A 60 -1.77 24.00 -5.10
CA THR A 60 -3.02 23.23 -5.25
C THR A 60 -4.01 23.50 -4.12
N GLY A 61 -3.54 24.21 -3.08
CA GLY A 61 -4.37 24.74 -2.00
C GLY A 61 -5.47 25.71 -2.42
N LYS A 62 -5.55 26.19 -3.67
CA LYS A 62 -6.52 27.20 -4.13
C LYS A 62 -7.60 26.69 -5.09
N THR A 63 -7.53 25.46 -5.57
CA THR A 63 -8.53 24.88 -6.48
C THR A 63 -9.30 23.74 -5.80
N ALA A 64 -10.56 23.56 -6.14
CA ALA A 64 -11.56 22.74 -5.43
C ALA A 64 -11.27 21.22 -5.28
N ALA A 65 -10.18 20.70 -5.85
CA ALA A 65 -9.69 19.34 -5.60
C ALA A 65 -9.01 19.15 -4.22
N LYS A 66 -9.23 20.09 -3.32
CA LYS A 66 -8.51 20.30 -2.06
C LYS A 66 -8.63 19.22 -1.00
N THR A 67 -9.57 18.30 -1.07
CA THR A 67 -9.98 17.55 0.11
C THR A 67 -9.53 16.09 0.14
N ALA A 68 -9.29 15.46 -1.00
CA ALA A 68 -9.04 14.01 -1.05
C ALA A 68 -7.54 13.61 -1.17
N VAL A 69 -6.68 14.51 -1.66
CA VAL A 69 -5.27 14.17 -1.98
C VAL A 69 -4.29 14.56 -0.87
N ARG A 70 -4.70 15.40 0.10
CA ARG A 70 -3.81 15.92 1.15
C ARG A 70 -3.41 14.93 2.24
N ASP A 71 -4.15 13.84 2.40
CA ASP A 71 -3.91 12.83 3.44
C ASP A 71 -3.26 11.55 2.89
N PHE A 72 -2.74 11.57 1.66
CA PHE A 72 -2.10 10.39 1.10
C PHE A 72 -0.68 10.26 1.66
N ARG A 73 -0.43 9.20 2.43
CA ARG A 73 0.87 8.94 3.02
C ARG A 73 1.89 8.59 1.94
N ASP A 74 3.13 9.04 2.11
CA ASP A 74 4.22 8.69 1.18
C ASP A 74 4.47 7.18 1.14
N ALA A 75 4.30 6.50 2.26
CA ALA A 75 4.27 5.04 2.35
C ALA A 75 3.29 4.62 3.43
N ASP A 76 2.50 3.58 3.15
CA ASP A 76 1.65 2.92 4.13
C ASP A 76 1.86 1.42 4.02
N LEU A 77 2.54 0.86 5.01
CA LEU A 77 3.01 -0.51 5.02
C LEU A 77 2.55 -1.21 6.30
N MET A 78 1.99 -2.38 6.12
CA MET A 78 1.63 -3.29 7.20
C MET A 78 2.71 -4.36 7.35
N LEU A 79 3.14 -4.62 8.58
CA LEU A 79 4.02 -5.73 8.87
C LEU A 79 3.19 -6.99 9.12
N PHE A 80 3.49 -8.03 8.35
CA PHE A 80 2.90 -9.35 8.50
C PHE A 80 3.96 -10.30 9.07
N ASP A 81 3.77 -10.75 10.28
CA ASP A 81 4.58 -11.76 10.97
C ASP A 81 3.86 -13.10 11.12
N ARG A 82 2.59 -13.15 10.72
CA ARG A 82 1.74 -14.35 10.65
C ARG A 82 1.11 -14.47 9.28
N VAL A 83 1.25 -15.60 8.65
CA VAL A 83 0.80 -15.83 7.28
C VAL A 83 0.04 -17.15 7.15
N ILE A 84 -1.08 -17.09 6.46
CA ILE A 84 -1.84 -18.27 6.02
C ILE A 84 -1.64 -18.43 4.52
N VAL A 85 -1.07 -19.56 4.09
CA VAL A 85 -0.77 -19.82 2.69
C VAL A 85 -1.62 -20.94 2.15
N PHE A 86 -2.29 -20.68 1.03
CA PHE A 86 -3.00 -21.70 0.25
C PHE A 86 -2.07 -22.21 -0.86
N ASP A 87 -1.52 -23.40 -0.70
CA ASP A 87 -0.78 -24.08 -1.76
C ASP A 87 -1.77 -24.88 -2.63
N ASN A 88 -2.26 -24.24 -3.68
CA ASN A 88 -3.24 -24.84 -4.58
C ASN A 88 -2.68 -26.01 -5.36
N TYR A 89 -1.38 -26.05 -5.59
CA TYR A 89 -0.74 -27.16 -6.31
C TYR A 89 -0.64 -28.42 -5.44
N ARG A 90 -0.23 -28.24 -4.17
CA ARG A 90 -0.11 -29.38 -3.23
C ARG A 90 -1.37 -29.64 -2.42
N GLN A 91 -2.41 -28.81 -2.59
CA GLN A 91 -3.68 -28.86 -1.84
C GLN A 91 -3.44 -28.82 -0.32
N LYS A 92 -2.62 -27.87 0.12
CA LYS A 92 -2.24 -27.70 1.54
C LYS A 92 -2.49 -26.28 2.01
N LEU A 93 -2.84 -26.18 3.29
CA LEU A 93 -2.77 -24.95 4.06
C LEU A 93 -1.49 -24.98 4.88
N ILE A 94 -0.71 -23.90 4.80
CA ILE A 94 0.52 -23.72 5.55
C ILE A 94 0.33 -22.51 6.45
N LEU A 95 0.49 -22.69 7.75
CA LEU A 95 0.43 -21.63 8.74
C LEU A 95 1.85 -21.29 9.17
N ILE A 96 2.19 -20.03 9.16
CA ILE A 96 3.53 -19.54 9.46
C ILE A 96 3.42 -18.44 10.51
N THR A 97 4.25 -18.51 11.54
CA THR A 97 4.50 -17.44 12.49
C THR A 97 6.00 -17.34 12.78
N GLY A 98 6.48 -16.15 13.04
CA GLY A 98 7.87 -15.90 13.42
C GLY A 98 8.09 -16.13 14.92
N VAL A 99 9.27 -16.63 15.28
CA VAL A 99 9.72 -16.70 16.67
C VAL A 99 10.81 -15.68 16.90
N LYS A 100 10.63 -14.79 17.88
CA LYS A 100 11.70 -13.86 18.29
C LYS A 100 12.83 -14.63 18.95
N LEU A 101 14.06 -14.36 18.52
CA LEU A 101 15.25 -15.03 19.07
C LEU A 101 15.87 -14.26 20.25
N GLU A 102 15.24 -13.16 20.67
CA GLU A 102 15.67 -12.36 21.83
C GLU A 102 14.81 -12.69 23.06
N GLY A 103 15.41 -12.59 24.24
CA GLY A 103 14.72 -12.89 25.50
C GLY A 103 14.61 -14.39 25.78
N ASP A 104 13.49 -14.81 26.35
CA ASP A 104 13.23 -16.22 26.66
C ASP A 104 12.75 -16.98 25.42
N LEU A 105 13.61 -17.82 24.87
CA LEU A 105 13.33 -18.58 23.66
C LEU A 105 12.23 -19.63 23.85
N GLU A 106 12.14 -20.25 25.03
CA GLU A 106 11.13 -21.25 25.34
C GLU A 106 9.75 -20.61 25.42
N GLU A 107 9.66 -19.45 26.05
CA GLU A 107 8.43 -18.66 26.13
C GLU A 107 8.01 -18.19 24.73
N ASN A 108 8.93 -17.60 23.96
CA ASN A 108 8.66 -17.14 22.61
C ASN A 108 8.20 -18.27 21.67
N TYR A 109 8.82 -19.44 21.78
CA TYR A 109 8.41 -20.62 21.00
C TYR A 109 7.02 -21.10 21.42
N THR A 110 6.74 -21.14 22.72
CA THR A 110 5.43 -21.54 23.23
C THR A 110 4.33 -20.61 22.77
N ASN A 111 4.57 -19.29 22.78
CA ASN A 111 3.66 -18.27 22.30
C ASN A 111 3.39 -18.43 20.78
N ALA A 112 4.44 -18.63 20.00
CA ALA A 112 4.31 -18.85 18.56
C ALA A 112 3.49 -20.13 18.24
N LYS A 113 3.68 -21.19 19.03
CA LYS A 113 2.88 -22.42 18.90
C LYS A 113 1.39 -22.16 19.21
N GLN A 114 1.09 -21.40 20.24
CA GLN A 114 -0.29 -21.01 20.58
C GLN A 114 -0.92 -20.17 19.45
N GLU A 115 -0.17 -19.25 18.86
CA GLU A 115 -0.64 -18.47 17.71
C GLU A 115 -1.01 -19.35 16.52
N LEU A 116 -0.19 -20.36 16.19
CA LEU A 116 -0.52 -21.32 15.14
C LEU A 116 -1.80 -22.12 15.45
N GLU A 117 -1.98 -22.55 16.70
CA GLU A 117 -3.19 -23.25 17.15
C GLU A 117 -4.43 -22.34 17.09
N GLU A 118 -4.28 -21.06 17.35
CA GLU A 118 -5.36 -20.07 17.20
C GLU A 118 -5.74 -19.85 15.74
N MET A 119 -4.76 -19.73 14.85
CA MET A 119 -5.00 -19.63 13.41
C MET A 119 -5.72 -20.89 12.89
N GLU A 120 -5.32 -22.07 13.30
CA GLU A 120 -5.98 -23.32 12.95
C GLU A 120 -7.43 -23.34 13.44
N ARG A 121 -7.66 -22.97 14.71
CA ARG A 121 -9.02 -22.91 15.29
C ARG A 121 -9.91 -21.94 14.54
N LEU A 122 -9.38 -20.75 14.18
CA LEU A 122 -10.11 -19.75 13.41
C LEU A 122 -10.56 -20.31 12.06
N ILE A 123 -9.65 -20.96 11.32
CA ILE A 123 -9.96 -21.57 10.02
C ILE A 123 -11.02 -22.67 10.18
N ARG A 124 -10.85 -23.56 11.16
CA ARG A 124 -11.79 -24.68 11.40
C ARG A 124 -13.15 -24.23 11.89
N SER A 125 -13.24 -23.07 12.54
CA SER A 125 -14.53 -22.53 13.02
C SER A 125 -15.48 -22.17 11.89
N GLY A 126 -14.96 -21.90 10.69
CA GLY A 126 -15.76 -21.43 9.56
C GLY A 126 -16.40 -20.06 9.81
N ALA A 127 -15.92 -19.31 10.81
CA ALA A 127 -16.43 -17.99 11.11
C ALA A 127 -16.27 -17.06 9.90
N GLN A 128 -17.34 -16.39 9.55
CA GLN A 128 -17.34 -15.44 8.44
C GLN A 128 -17.48 -14.02 9.00
N ALA A 129 -16.66 -13.11 8.49
CA ALA A 129 -16.82 -11.70 8.77
C ALA A 129 -17.98 -11.15 7.92
N ASP A 130 -18.81 -10.32 8.54
CA ASP A 130 -19.88 -9.60 7.83
C ASP A 130 -19.28 -8.30 7.25
N PHE A 131 -19.21 -8.22 5.95
CA PHE A 131 -18.77 -7.03 5.22
C PHE A 131 -19.99 -6.38 4.57
N ARG A 132 -20.26 -5.14 4.93
CA ARG A 132 -21.24 -4.34 4.20
C ARG A 132 -20.65 -4.03 2.82
N PRO A 133 -21.40 -4.31 1.73
CA PRO A 133 -20.93 -4.03 0.37
C PRO A 133 -20.65 -2.52 0.19
N LEU A 134 -19.74 -2.21 -0.72
CA LEU A 134 -19.46 -0.82 -1.10
C LEU A 134 -20.68 -0.23 -1.81
N VAL A 135 -21.11 0.94 -1.35
CA VAL A 135 -22.19 1.71 -1.97
C VAL A 135 -21.68 3.12 -2.23
N LEU A 136 -21.77 3.58 -3.47
CA LEU A 136 -21.49 4.96 -3.83
C LEU A 136 -22.64 5.85 -3.32
N GLU A 137 -22.31 6.96 -2.66
CA GLU A 137 -23.27 7.94 -2.18
C GLU A 137 -23.49 9.10 -3.17
N GLU A 138 -22.61 9.23 -4.14
CA GLU A 138 -22.65 10.26 -5.18
C GLU A 138 -22.01 9.72 -6.47
N GLU A 139 -22.21 10.43 -7.57
CA GLU A 139 -21.55 10.14 -8.83
C GLU A 139 -20.05 10.51 -8.77
N PHE A 140 -19.27 9.96 -9.71
CA PHE A 140 -17.86 10.30 -9.82
C PHE A 140 -17.66 11.72 -10.31
N HIS A 141 -16.83 12.47 -9.62
CA HIS A 141 -16.43 13.82 -9.99
C HIS A 141 -14.97 13.83 -10.43
N PRO A 142 -14.67 14.35 -11.64
CA PRO A 142 -13.30 14.50 -12.10
C PRO A 142 -12.59 15.62 -11.34
N GLY A 143 -11.30 15.45 -11.05
CA GLY A 143 -10.47 16.47 -10.42
C GLY A 143 -10.13 17.63 -11.35
N VAL A 144 -10.11 17.38 -12.66
CA VAL A 144 -9.91 18.36 -13.73
C VAL A 144 -11.06 18.23 -14.72
N ASP A 145 -11.68 19.35 -15.07
CA ASP A 145 -12.74 19.34 -16.08
C ASP A 145 -12.22 19.06 -17.50
N LYS A 146 -13.15 18.81 -18.43
CA LYS A 146 -12.80 18.42 -19.80
C LYS A 146 -11.99 19.49 -20.53
N GLU A 147 -12.35 20.77 -20.34
CA GLU A 147 -11.70 21.87 -21.06
C GLU A 147 -10.25 22.05 -20.60
N ASP A 148 -10.04 22.03 -19.29
CA ASP A 148 -8.72 22.17 -18.71
C ASP A 148 -7.85 20.92 -18.98
N TYR A 149 -8.44 19.73 -18.96
CA TYR A 149 -7.72 18.53 -19.38
C TYR A 149 -7.26 18.60 -20.85
N CYS A 150 -8.11 19.09 -21.75
CA CYS A 150 -7.72 19.31 -23.15
C CYS A 150 -6.57 20.30 -23.30
N LYS A 151 -6.58 21.41 -22.53
CA LYS A 151 -5.46 22.37 -22.50
C LYS A 151 -4.15 21.71 -22.01
N MET A 152 -4.24 20.84 -20.99
CA MET A 152 -3.08 20.08 -20.53
C MET A 152 -2.52 19.17 -21.61
N VAL A 153 -3.40 18.52 -22.40
CA VAL A 153 -2.98 17.68 -23.53
C VAL A 153 -2.26 18.50 -24.61
N GLU A 154 -2.80 19.65 -25.00
CA GLU A 154 -2.15 20.50 -25.99
C GLU A 154 -0.79 21.00 -25.50
N LYS A 155 -0.69 21.39 -24.22
CA LYS A 155 0.60 21.79 -23.64
C LYS A 155 1.62 20.63 -23.59
N ALA A 156 1.16 19.43 -23.30
CA ALA A 156 2.02 18.23 -23.34
C ALA A 156 2.55 17.95 -24.75
N LYS A 157 1.72 18.15 -25.78
CA LYS A 157 2.11 18.01 -27.19
C LYS A 157 3.18 19.04 -27.58
N GLU A 158 3.10 20.27 -27.07
CA GLU A 158 4.13 21.30 -27.28
C GLU A 158 5.49 20.83 -26.73
N TYR A 159 5.54 20.33 -25.49
CA TYR A 159 6.77 19.81 -24.88
C TYR A 159 7.36 18.62 -25.65
N ILE A 160 6.50 17.76 -26.22
CA ILE A 160 6.95 16.65 -27.10
C ILE A 160 7.54 17.21 -28.39
N TYR A 161 6.89 18.21 -28.99
CA TYR A 161 7.37 18.81 -30.24
C TYR A 161 8.70 19.57 -30.05
N GLU A 162 8.87 20.27 -28.91
CA GLU A 162 10.09 20.97 -28.56
C GLU A 162 11.25 20.03 -28.18
N GLY A 163 10.95 18.76 -27.92
CA GLY A 163 11.94 17.77 -27.58
C GLY A 163 12.29 17.70 -26.07
N ASP A 164 11.54 18.39 -25.24
CA ASP A 164 11.73 18.38 -23.79
C ASP A 164 11.37 17.00 -23.18
N ILE A 165 10.36 16.35 -23.75
CA ILE A 165 9.91 15.03 -23.38
C ILE A 165 9.51 14.25 -24.64
N PHE A 166 9.55 12.93 -24.58
CA PHE A 166 9.05 12.07 -25.67
C PHE A 166 7.73 11.36 -25.29
N GLN A 167 7.41 11.31 -24.01
CA GLN A 167 6.19 10.70 -23.47
C GLN A 167 5.81 11.35 -22.16
N VAL A 168 4.51 11.50 -21.94
CA VAL A 168 3.92 11.90 -20.65
C VAL A 168 2.57 11.24 -20.45
N VAL A 169 2.27 10.88 -19.21
CA VAL A 169 0.96 10.37 -18.81
C VAL A 169 0.25 11.42 -17.98
N LEU A 170 -0.81 11.99 -18.52
CA LEU A 170 -1.66 12.93 -17.82
C LEU A 170 -2.70 12.18 -16.98
N SER A 171 -2.78 12.54 -15.71
CA SER A 171 -3.69 11.90 -14.75
C SER A 171 -4.87 12.81 -14.43
N ASN A 172 -6.06 12.22 -14.33
CA ASN A 172 -7.25 12.89 -13.85
C ASN A 172 -7.96 12.01 -12.82
N PRO A 173 -7.88 12.31 -11.52
CA PRO A 173 -8.52 11.52 -10.49
C PRO A 173 -10.04 11.65 -10.57
N LEU A 174 -10.72 10.53 -10.47
CA LEU A 174 -12.17 10.48 -10.30
C LEU A 174 -12.46 10.17 -8.82
N THR A 175 -13.22 11.01 -8.16
CA THR A 175 -13.56 10.89 -6.75
C THR A 175 -15.06 10.75 -6.56
N ALA A 176 -15.45 9.93 -5.59
CA ALA A 176 -16.83 9.81 -5.14
C ALA A 176 -16.86 9.43 -3.66
N LYS A 177 -17.89 9.86 -2.94
CA LYS A 177 -18.12 9.38 -1.58
C LYS A 177 -18.72 7.98 -1.62
N ALA A 178 -18.25 7.14 -0.73
CA ALA A 178 -18.72 5.77 -0.62
C ALA A 178 -18.80 5.33 0.84
N LYS A 179 -19.67 4.37 1.10
CA LYS A 179 -19.79 3.66 2.39
C LYS A 179 -19.64 2.16 2.19
N GLY A 180 -19.19 1.47 3.22
CA GLY A 180 -19.01 0.02 3.19
C GLY A 180 -17.57 -0.39 3.03
N SER A 181 -17.36 -1.65 2.65
CA SER A 181 -16.04 -2.27 2.51
C SER A 181 -15.62 -2.37 1.06
N LEU A 182 -14.34 -2.08 0.80
CA LEU A 182 -13.73 -2.30 -0.51
C LEU A 182 -13.40 -3.79 -0.77
N PHE A 183 -13.67 -4.68 0.19
CA PHE A 183 -13.27 -6.08 0.09
C PHE A 183 -13.88 -6.81 -1.11
N ASP A 184 -15.17 -6.58 -1.40
CA ASP A 184 -15.81 -7.16 -2.57
C ASP A 184 -15.27 -6.57 -3.88
N THR A 185 -14.93 -5.28 -3.88
CA THR A 185 -14.26 -4.64 -5.03
C THR A 185 -12.91 -5.30 -5.30
N TYR A 186 -12.12 -5.54 -4.24
CA TYR A 186 -10.85 -6.28 -4.35
C TYR A 186 -11.03 -7.68 -4.92
N ARG A 187 -12.09 -8.41 -4.54
CA ARG A 187 -12.36 -9.77 -5.03
C ARG A 187 -12.74 -9.84 -6.50
N VAL A 188 -13.21 -8.73 -7.07
CA VAL A 188 -13.62 -8.63 -8.49
C VAL A 188 -12.47 -8.18 -9.39
N LEU A 189 -11.47 -7.46 -8.84
CA LEU A 189 -10.25 -7.06 -9.54
C LEU A 189 -9.36 -8.26 -9.88
#